data_f7dc46f6b866e7ed4a82b9dc62a1fcce
#
_entry.id   f7dc46f6b866e7ed4a82b9dc62a1fcce
#
_cell.length_a   1.000
_cell.length_b   1.000
_cell.length_c   1.000
_cell.angle_alpha   90.00
_cell.angle_beta   90.00
_cell.angle_gamma   90.00
#
_symmetry.space_group_name_H-M   'P 1'
#
loop_
_entity.id
_entity.type
_entity.pdbx_description
1 polymer ?
#
loop_
_entity_poly.entity_id
_entity_poly.type
_entity_poly.pdbx_seq_one_letter_code
_entity_poly.pdbx_strand_id
1 'polypeptide(L)'
;METTKVVLLSFLALIFLISGLSKASGNEKGLSGTRDVNVPDWMARVTGVFEAAAALGLVLALKWSAFAYPALISLWCIMAGAIFFHFRADKAKTAFPAFFLITLISITLAIN
;
A
#
# COMPACT_ATOMS: atom_id res chain seq x y z
N MET A 1 20.19 12.15 0.21
CA MET A 1 19.31 11.14 0.82
C MET A 1 20.03 9.82 0.87
N GLU A 2 19.90 9.11 1.96
CA GLU A 2 20.55 7.82 2.15
C GLU A 2 20.06 6.78 1.12
N THR A 3 20.97 5.92 0.64
CA THR A 3 20.64 4.91 -0.38
C THR A 3 19.52 3.99 0.07
N THR A 4 19.52 3.55 1.34
CA THR A 4 18.48 2.68 1.86
C THR A 4 17.09 3.32 1.77
N LYS A 5 16.97 4.61 2.12
CA LYS A 5 15.71 5.35 1.97
C LYS A 5 15.25 5.40 0.53
N VAL A 6 16.16 5.72 -0.39
CA VAL A 6 15.83 5.83 -1.82
C VAL A 6 15.31 4.48 -2.34
N VAL A 7 15.99 3.39 -1.99
CA VAL A 7 15.59 2.05 -2.42
C VAL A 7 14.20 1.71 -1.86
N LEU A 8 13.98 1.91 -0.56
CA LEU A 8 12.69 1.58 0.06
C LEU A 8 11.55 2.44 -0.47
N LEU A 9 11.74 3.76 -0.58
CA LEU A 9 10.71 4.65 -1.11
C LEU A 9 10.38 4.30 -2.55
N SER A 10 11.38 4.02 -3.37
CA SER A 10 11.18 3.67 -4.78
C SER A 10 10.47 2.32 -4.94
N PHE A 11 10.87 1.33 -4.15
CA PHE A 11 10.26 0.00 -4.18
C PHE A 11 8.79 0.06 -3.77
N LEU A 12 8.51 0.74 -2.65
CA LEU A 12 7.13 0.88 -2.17
C LEU A 12 6.28 1.69 -3.16
N ALA A 13 6.84 2.75 -3.75
CA ALA A 13 6.14 3.55 -4.73
C ALA A 13 5.74 2.71 -5.94
N LEU A 14 6.63 1.89 -6.44
CA LEU A 14 6.35 1.02 -7.59
C LEU A 14 5.25 0.02 -7.27
N ILE A 15 5.35 -0.67 -6.15
CA ILE A 15 4.37 -1.68 -5.75
C ILE A 15 2.99 -1.06 -5.57
N PHE A 16 2.90 0.04 -4.82
CA PHE A 16 1.60 0.65 -4.54
C PHE A 16 1.03 1.40 -5.72
N LEU A 17 1.85 1.90 -6.63
CA LEU A 17 1.36 2.49 -7.87
C LEU A 17 0.69 1.42 -8.74
N ILE A 18 1.35 0.28 -8.92
CA ILE A 18 0.80 -0.83 -9.71
C ILE A 18 -0.48 -1.36 -9.05
N SER A 19 -0.44 -1.64 -7.76
CA SER A 19 -1.59 -2.13 -7.00
C SER A 19 -2.74 -1.13 -7.02
N GLY A 20 -2.43 0.14 -6.76
CA GLY A 20 -3.43 1.20 -6.70
C GLY A 20 -4.13 1.43 -8.03
N LEU A 21 -3.36 1.52 -9.11
CA LEU A 21 -3.93 1.71 -10.45
C LEU A 21 -4.75 0.50 -10.90
N SER A 22 -4.27 -0.71 -10.57
CA SER A 22 -4.98 -1.94 -10.90
C SER A 22 -6.36 -1.98 -10.23
N LYS A 23 -6.44 -1.65 -8.95
CA LYS A 23 -7.72 -1.61 -8.21
C LYS A 23 -8.59 -0.44 -8.66
N ALA A 24 -8.02 0.74 -8.80
CA ALA A 24 -8.77 1.94 -9.15
C ALA A 24 -9.42 1.83 -10.54
N SER A 25 -8.72 1.19 -11.48
CA SER A 25 -9.24 0.98 -12.83
C SER A 25 -10.35 -0.07 -12.91
N GLY A 26 -10.57 -0.82 -11.82
CA GLY A 26 -11.55 -1.90 -11.81
C GLY A 26 -11.08 -3.16 -12.52
N ASN A 27 -9.77 -3.34 -12.66
CA ASN A 27 -9.18 -4.51 -13.31
C ASN A 27 -9.52 -5.77 -12.52
N GLU A 28 -9.92 -6.84 -13.21
CA GLU A 28 -10.31 -8.11 -12.58
C GLU A 28 -9.21 -8.67 -11.68
N LYS A 29 -7.97 -8.65 -12.15
CA LYS A 29 -6.84 -9.13 -11.35
C LYS A 29 -6.59 -8.26 -10.12
N GLY A 30 -6.78 -6.95 -10.25
CA GLY A 30 -6.61 -6.02 -9.14
C GLY A 30 -7.67 -6.21 -8.06
N LEU A 31 -8.88 -6.57 -8.45
CA LEU A 31 -9.99 -6.74 -7.52
C LEU A 31 -10.12 -8.15 -6.94
N SER A 32 -9.44 -9.14 -7.53
CA SER A 32 -9.61 -10.54 -7.12
C SER A 32 -9.22 -10.77 -5.64
N GLY A 33 -8.12 -10.17 -5.19
CA GLY A 33 -7.67 -10.32 -3.81
C GLY A 33 -8.63 -9.71 -2.80
N THR A 34 -9.22 -8.57 -3.13
CA THR A 34 -10.20 -7.92 -2.24
C THR A 34 -11.53 -8.65 -2.24
N ARG A 35 -11.96 -9.18 -3.38
CA ARG A 35 -13.18 -9.99 -3.47
C ARG A 35 -13.06 -11.25 -2.62
N ASP A 36 -11.87 -11.87 -2.59
CA ASP A 36 -11.62 -13.07 -1.79
C ASP A 36 -11.81 -12.88 -0.29
N VAL A 37 -11.68 -11.66 0.19
CA VAL A 37 -11.84 -11.33 1.60
C VAL A 37 -13.08 -10.45 1.85
N ASN A 38 -14.03 -10.50 0.93
CA ASN A 38 -15.35 -9.87 1.05
C ASN A 38 -15.31 -8.34 1.15
N VAL A 39 -14.36 -7.71 0.49
CA VAL A 39 -14.33 -6.26 0.35
C VAL A 39 -15.12 -5.87 -0.89
N PRO A 40 -16.13 -4.98 -0.77
CA PRO A 40 -16.89 -4.52 -1.93
C PRO A 40 -15.98 -3.85 -2.96
N ASP A 41 -16.30 -4.01 -4.25
CA ASP A 41 -15.49 -3.45 -5.33
C ASP A 41 -15.34 -1.92 -5.23
N TRP A 42 -16.40 -1.20 -4.84
CA TRP A 42 -16.30 0.25 -4.69
C TRP A 42 -15.27 0.66 -3.64
N MET A 43 -15.23 -0.08 -2.54
CA MET A 43 -14.26 0.17 -1.47
C MET A 43 -12.85 -0.15 -1.94
N ALA A 44 -12.68 -1.27 -2.65
CA ALA A 44 -11.39 -1.66 -3.20
C ALA A 44 -10.87 -0.63 -4.20
N ARG A 45 -11.75 -0.10 -5.06
CA ARG A 45 -11.36 0.93 -6.03
C ARG A 45 -10.98 2.24 -5.35
N VAL A 46 -11.72 2.65 -4.33
CA VAL A 46 -11.38 3.85 -3.54
C VAL A 46 -10.03 3.66 -2.86
N THR A 47 -9.82 2.50 -2.25
CA THR A 47 -8.51 2.16 -1.65
C THR A 47 -7.39 2.25 -2.69
N GLY A 48 -7.64 1.75 -3.89
CA GLY A 48 -6.67 1.82 -4.99
C GLY A 48 -6.29 3.26 -5.35
N VAL A 49 -7.26 4.17 -5.35
CA VAL A 49 -7.00 5.59 -5.59
C VAL A 49 -6.07 6.15 -4.50
N PHE A 50 -6.34 5.83 -3.23
CA PHE A 50 -5.49 6.28 -2.13
C PHE A 50 -4.09 5.67 -2.19
N GLU A 51 -4.00 4.38 -2.56
CA GLU A 51 -2.69 3.73 -2.75
C GLU A 51 -1.88 4.42 -3.85
N ALA A 52 -2.50 4.70 -4.98
CA ALA A 52 -1.83 5.38 -6.11
C ALA A 52 -1.42 6.80 -5.72
N ALA A 53 -2.27 7.54 -5.03
CA ALA A 53 -1.95 8.89 -4.57
C ALA A 53 -0.79 8.87 -3.57
N ALA A 54 -0.80 7.91 -2.64
CA ALA A 54 0.30 7.76 -1.69
C ALA A 54 1.59 7.36 -2.38
N ALA A 55 1.52 6.51 -3.41
CA ALA A 55 2.69 6.14 -4.21
C ALA A 55 3.31 7.36 -4.87
N LEU A 56 2.49 8.26 -5.41
CA LEU A 56 2.99 9.53 -5.96
C LEU A 56 3.64 10.37 -4.86
N GLY A 57 3.07 10.38 -3.66
CA GLY A 57 3.67 11.04 -2.50
C GLY A 57 5.04 10.50 -2.17
N LEU A 58 5.24 9.18 -2.28
CA LEU A 58 6.55 8.55 -2.06
C LEU A 58 7.56 8.99 -3.12
N VAL A 59 7.13 9.11 -4.38
CA VAL A 59 7.99 9.63 -5.45
C VAL A 59 8.40 11.06 -5.15
N LEU A 60 7.46 11.90 -4.74
CA LEU A 60 7.74 13.29 -4.37
C LEU A 60 8.67 13.37 -3.16
N ALA A 61 8.59 12.40 -2.25
CA ALA A 61 9.45 12.34 -1.07
C ALA A 61 10.92 12.13 -1.42
N LEU A 62 11.22 11.61 -2.61
CA LEU A 62 12.61 11.49 -3.07
C LEU A 62 13.28 12.86 -3.23
N LYS A 63 12.48 13.91 -3.49
CA LYS A 63 12.98 15.27 -3.60
C LYS A 63 12.61 16.14 -2.39
N TRP A 64 11.40 15.98 -1.88
CA TRP A 64 10.87 16.75 -0.75
C TRP A 64 10.47 15.77 0.36
N SER A 65 11.37 15.57 1.31
CA SER A 65 11.20 14.54 2.36
C SER A 65 9.93 14.70 3.20
N ALA A 66 9.36 15.89 3.26
CA ALA A 66 8.12 16.14 4.01
C ALA A 66 6.94 15.30 3.51
N PHE A 67 6.95 14.88 2.24
CA PHE A 67 5.89 14.04 1.69
C PHE A 67 5.95 12.60 2.19
N ALA A 68 7.08 12.16 2.76
CA ALA A 68 7.26 10.77 3.18
C ALA A 68 6.27 10.35 4.27
N TYR A 69 6.11 11.16 5.32
CA TYR A 69 5.28 10.78 6.46
C TYR A 69 3.80 10.63 6.11
N PRO A 70 3.14 11.60 5.46
CA PRO A 70 1.74 11.43 5.10
C PRO A 70 1.51 10.21 4.20
N ALA A 71 2.38 9.99 3.22
CA ALA A 71 2.26 8.87 2.30
C ALA A 71 2.45 7.53 3.02
N LEU A 72 3.49 7.41 3.83
CA LEU A 72 3.79 6.16 4.55
C LEU A 72 2.72 5.84 5.59
N ILE A 73 2.24 6.85 6.33
CA ILE A 73 1.19 6.66 7.32
C ILE A 73 -0.10 6.20 6.66
N SER A 74 -0.46 6.81 5.52
CA SER A 74 -1.65 6.41 4.75
C SER A 74 -1.55 4.95 4.30
N LEU A 75 -0.40 4.56 3.76
CA LEU A 75 -0.18 3.17 3.31
C LEU A 75 -0.16 2.20 4.49
N TRP A 76 0.39 2.61 5.62
CA TRP A 76 0.38 1.79 6.83
C TRP A 76 -1.05 1.47 7.26
N CYS A 77 -1.90 2.49 7.29
CA CYS A 77 -3.31 2.32 7.66
C CYS A 77 -4.05 1.42 6.67
N ILE A 78 -3.78 1.56 5.37
CA ILE A 78 -4.39 0.72 4.34
C ILE A 78 -3.97 -0.74 4.53
N MET A 79 -2.69 -0.99 4.78
CA MET A 79 -2.21 -2.36 5.00
C MET A 79 -2.75 -2.97 6.29
N ALA A 80 -2.88 -2.17 7.34
CA ALA A 80 -3.51 -2.63 8.58
C ALA A 80 -4.97 -3.03 8.34
N GLY A 81 -5.70 -2.26 7.55
CA GLY A 81 -7.06 -2.60 7.14
C GLY A 81 -7.12 -3.87 6.31
N ALA A 82 -6.18 -4.05 5.39
CA ALA A 82 -6.08 -5.26 4.58
C ALA A 82 -5.87 -6.50 5.46
N ILE A 83 -4.97 -6.42 6.42
CA ILE A 83 -4.72 -7.51 7.37
C ILE A 83 -6.00 -7.84 8.13
N PHE A 84 -6.71 -6.82 8.60
CA PHE A 84 -7.98 -7.00 9.31
C PHE A 84 -9.00 -7.76 8.47
N PHE A 85 -9.17 -7.38 7.19
CA PHE A 85 -10.12 -8.05 6.30
C PHE A 85 -9.73 -9.51 6.04
N HIS A 86 -8.44 -9.80 5.88
CA HIS A 86 -7.98 -11.18 5.68
C HIS A 86 -8.26 -12.04 6.91
N PHE A 87 -8.02 -11.53 8.11
CA PHE A 87 -8.33 -12.26 9.34
C PHE A 87 -9.83 -12.44 9.53
N ARG A 88 -10.62 -11.41 9.24
CA ARG A 88 -12.08 -11.47 9.35
C ARG A 88 -12.68 -12.53 8.43
N ALA A 89 -12.06 -12.76 7.28
CA ALA A 89 -12.50 -13.75 6.30
C ALA A 89 -11.92 -15.15 6.55
N ASP A 90 -11.22 -15.36 7.65
CA ASP A 90 -10.51 -16.61 7.98
C ASP A 90 -9.45 -16.97 6.94
N LYS A 91 -8.83 -15.96 6.34
CA LYS A 91 -7.79 -16.14 5.32
C LYS A 91 -6.47 -15.51 5.75
N ALA A 92 -6.05 -15.78 6.97
CA ALA A 92 -4.83 -15.23 7.54
C ALA A 92 -3.59 -15.51 6.68
N LYS A 93 -3.55 -16.69 6.03
CA LYS A 93 -2.41 -17.05 5.17
C LYS A 93 -2.24 -16.12 3.98
N THR A 94 -3.33 -15.57 3.45
CA THR A 94 -3.29 -14.64 2.32
C THR A 94 -2.97 -13.21 2.75
N ALA A 95 -2.87 -12.96 4.05
CA ALA A 95 -2.45 -11.66 4.58
C ALA A 95 -0.92 -11.45 4.52
N PHE A 96 -0.16 -12.46 4.16
CA PHE A 96 1.31 -12.39 4.16
C PHE A 96 1.86 -11.21 3.35
N PRO A 97 1.39 -10.93 2.13
CA PRO A 97 1.87 -9.75 1.39
C PRO A 97 1.65 -8.44 2.14
N ALA A 98 0.51 -8.29 2.82
CA ALA A 98 0.21 -7.09 3.61
C ALA A 98 1.13 -6.99 4.83
N PHE A 99 1.43 -8.12 5.49
CA PHE A 99 2.40 -8.15 6.59
C PHE A 99 3.79 -7.73 6.13
N PHE A 100 4.23 -8.26 4.99
CA PHE A 100 5.52 -7.92 4.41
C PHE A 100 5.59 -6.42 4.11
N LEU A 101 4.56 -5.89 3.46
CA LEU A 101 4.53 -4.48 3.07
C LEU A 101 4.44 -3.55 4.28
N ILE A 102 3.62 -3.88 5.29
CA ILE A 102 3.51 -3.04 6.48
C ILE A 102 4.83 -3.03 7.26
N THR A 103 5.56 -4.12 7.23
CA THR A 103 6.89 -4.20 7.83
C THR A 103 7.86 -3.24 7.13
N LEU A 104 7.88 -3.26 5.79
CA LEU A 104 8.73 -2.35 5.01
C LEU A 104 8.33 -0.89 5.24
N ILE A 105 7.03 -0.60 5.29
CA ILE A 105 6.54 0.75 5.58
C ILE A 105 7.01 1.20 6.96
N SER A 106 6.90 0.33 7.96
CA SER A 106 7.33 0.63 9.33
C SER A 106 8.82 0.93 9.40
N ILE A 107 9.64 0.12 8.73
CA ILE A 107 11.09 0.34 8.66
C ILE A 107 11.38 1.70 8.00
N THR A 108 10.70 1.99 6.89
CA THR A 108 10.89 3.24 6.16
C THR A 108 10.48 4.45 7.02
N LEU A 109 9.39 4.33 7.79
CA LEU A 109 9.01 5.36 8.75
C LEU A 109 10.08 5.59 9.82
N ALA A 110 10.66 4.50 10.33
CA ALA A 110 11.66 4.58 11.39
C ALA A 110 12.95 5.28 10.94
N ILE A 111 13.33 5.13 9.68
CA ILE A 111 14.57 5.72 9.16
C ILE A 111 14.36 7.09 8.49
N ASN A 112 13.14 7.55 8.41
CA ASN A 112 12.84 8.90 7.94
C ASN A 112 12.76 9.87 9.16
#